data_e86dc32652ca26df295a670d256f2086
#
_entry.id   e86dc32652ca26df295a670d256f2086
#
_cell.length_a   1.000
_cell.length_b   1.000
_cell.length_c   1.000
_cell.angle_alpha   90.00
_cell.angle_beta   90.00
_cell.angle_gamma   90.00
#
_symmetry.space_group_name_H-M   'P 1'
#
loop_
_entity.id
_entity.type
_entity.pdbx_description
1 polymer ?
#
loop_
_entity_poly.entity_id
_entity_poly.type
_entity_poly.pdbx_seq_one_letter_code
_entity_poly.pdbx_strand_id
1 'polypeptide(L)'
;MRGIFSFILVFYTLVVSGQDNSIPLSIRVPISSRLIWHTYARGVQVYVCTQDPKDSSNFIWTFKEPRADLYADSSYHQLVGRHYFDASRNPTWETTDGSKVSATKVQQANAPDSAAIPWLLLHATGTGGTGTLTPAIFIQRIRTNGGKVPAKGGRPNKGQSIEVAYTAEYFFYSEK
;
A
#
# COMPACT_ATOMS: atom_id res chain seq x y z
N MET A 1 13.82 -39.30 53.63
CA MET A 1 13.63 -38.02 52.93
C MET A 1 13.69 -38.28 51.44
N ARG A 2 12.54 -38.25 50.74
CA ARG A 2 12.43 -38.42 49.28
C ARG A 2 12.17 -37.05 48.67
N GLY A 3 13.18 -36.49 47.99
CA GLY A 3 13.03 -35.20 47.25
C GLY A 3 12.26 -35.44 45.95
N ILE A 4 11.15 -34.70 45.80
CA ILE A 4 10.34 -34.67 44.56
C ILE A 4 10.96 -33.59 43.68
N PHE A 5 11.62 -33.99 42.58
CA PHE A 5 12.03 -33.06 41.52
C PHE A 5 10.82 -32.79 40.61
N SER A 6 10.27 -31.56 40.69
CA SER A 6 9.22 -31.12 39.81
C SER A 6 9.85 -30.61 38.51
N PHE A 7 9.65 -31.33 37.42
CA PHE A 7 10.08 -30.88 36.07
C PHE A 7 9.01 -29.85 35.55
N ILE A 8 9.42 -28.59 35.43
CA ILE A 8 8.61 -27.56 34.76
C ILE A 8 8.84 -27.69 33.25
N LEU A 9 7.83 -28.19 32.54
CA LEU A 9 7.83 -28.25 31.06
C LEU A 9 7.46 -26.86 30.52
N VAL A 10 8.43 -26.14 30.00
CA VAL A 10 8.17 -24.83 29.33
C VAL A 10 7.76 -25.14 27.90
N PHE A 11 6.48 -24.92 27.59
CA PHE A 11 5.97 -24.97 26.23
C PHE A 11 6.33 -23.66 25.50
N TYR A 12 7.26 -23.69 24.56
CA TYR A 12 7.45 -22.63 23.58
C TYR A 12 6.36 -22.72 22.52
N THR A 13 5.38 -21.83 22.58
CA THR A 13 4.44 -21.65 21.47
C THR A 13 5.14 -20.92 20.34
N LEU A 14 5.44 -21.63 19.25
CA LEU A 14 5.85 -21.04 17.99
C LEU A 14 4.66 -20.24 17.42
N VAL A 15 4.73 -18.91 17.52
CA VAL A 15 3.79 -18.03 16.79
C VAL A 15 4.20 -18.09 15.31
N VAL A 16 3.56 -18.98 14.57
CA VAL A 16 3.63 -18.96 13.11
C VAL A 16 2.83 -17.76 12.63
N SER A 17 3.51 -16.68 12.24
CA SER A 17 2.89 -15.57 11.51
C SER A 17 2.45 -16.09 10.14
N GLY A 18 1.30 -16.71 10.08
CA GLY A 18 0.67 -17.13 8.82
C GLY A 18 0.28 -15.88 8.03
N GLN A 19 0.77 -15.75 6.80
CA GLN A 19 0.21 -14.77 5.88
C GLN A 19 -1.28 -15.07 5.66
N ASP A 20 -2.09 -14.01 5.62
CA ASP A 20 -3.52 -14.11 5.33
C ASP A 20 -3.73 -14.85 3.99
N ASN A 21 -4.41 -16.00 4.04
CA ASN A 21 -4.66 -16.84 2.86
C ASN A 21 -5.55 -16.17 1.81
N SER A 22 -6.23 -15.07 2.15
CA SER A 22 -6.99 -14.25 1.21
C SER A 22 -6.10 -13.44 0.25
N ILE A 23 -4.78 -13.31 0.56
CA ILE A 23 -3.83 -12.57 -0.27
C ILE A 23 -3.31 -13.47 -1.41
N PRO A 24 -3.51 -13.07 -2.68
CA PRO A 24 -2.99 -13.82 -3.83
C PRO A 24 -1.48 -14.06 -3.74
N LEU A 25 -1.02 -15.26 -4.11
CA LEU A 25 0.39 -15.66 -4.05
C LEU A 25 1.32 -14.69 -4.80
N SER A 26 0.85 -14.12 -5.93
CA SER A 26 1.63 -13.21 -6.77
C SER A 26 2.06 -11.92 -6.07
N ILE A 27 1.35 -11.50 -5.03
CA ILE A 27 1.64 -10.26 -4.29
C ILE A 27 2.03 -10.51 -2.83
N ARG A 28 2.33 -11.76 -2.45
CA ARG A 28 2.87 -12.07 -1.13
C ARG A 28 4.32 -11.64 -1.02
N VAL A 29 4.69 -11.11 0.14
CA VAL A 29 6.09 -10.82 0.46
C VAL A 29 6.88 -12.11 0.69
N PRO A 30 8.21 -12.13 0.51
CA PRO A 30 9.06 -13.27 0.85
C PRO A 30 8.85 -13.71 2.31
N ILE A 31 8.94 -15.02 2.58
CA ILE A 31 8.74 -15.58 3.94
C ILE A 31 9.79 -15.09 4.95
N SER A 32 10.94 -14.63 4.46
CA SER A 32 11.99 -13.99 5.25
C SER A 32 11.66 -12.55 5.64
N SER A 33 10.55 -11.97 5.17
CA SER A 33 10.18 -10.60 5.50
C SER A 33 9.54 -10.51 6.87
N ARG A 34 9.81 -9.40 7.58
CA ARG A 34 9.23 -9.05 8.87
C ARG A 34 8.38 -7.80 8.72
N LEU A 35 7.14 -7.83 9.19
CA LEU A 35 6.27 -6.64 9.25
C LEU A 35 6.89 -5.62 10.23
N ILE A 36 7.08 -4.38 9.76
CA ILE A 36 7.60 -3.27 10.57
C ILE A 36 6.56 -2.19 10.80
N TRP A 37 5.60 -2.02 9.89
CA TRP A 37 4.55 -1.02 10.02
C TRP A 37 3.31 -1.40 9.24
N HIS A 38 2.13 -1.08 9.79
CA HIS A 38 0.82 -1.21 9.14
C HIS A 38 0.06 0.10 9.31
N THR A 39 -0.60 0.58 8.26
CA THR A 39 -1.33 1.84 8.27
C THR A 39 -2.52 1.81 7.31
N TYR A 40 -3.49 2.67 7.57
CA TYR A 40 -4.73 2.82 6.80
C TYR A 40 -4.67 4.11 6.00
N ALA A 41 -4.90 4.03 4.70
CA ALA A 41 -4.90 5.18 3.82
C ALA A 41 -6.31 5.62 3.48
N ARG A 42 -6.54 6.94 3.49
CA ARG A 42 -7.74 7.59 2.94
C ARG A 42 -7.31 8.76 2.08
N GLY A 43 -7.79 8.81 0.85
CA GLY A 43 -7.42 9.87 -0.08
C GLY A 43 -8.08 9.75 -1.43
N VAL A 44 -7.39 10.24 -2.45
CA VAL A 44 -7.88 10.24 -3.84
C VAL A 44 -6.83 9.73 -4.82
N GLN A 45 -7.32 9.07 -5.87
CA GLN A 45 -6.57 8.86 -7.09
C GLN A 45 -6.91 10.01 -8.03
N VAL A 46 -5.92 10.78 -8.44
CA VAL A 46 -6.08 11.89 -9.38
C VAL A 46 -5.90 11.37 -10.80
N TYR A 47 -6.87 11.67 -11.65
CA TYR A 47 -6.80 11.37 -13.08
C TYR A 47 -6.89 12.65 -13.88
N VAL A 48 -6.24 12.67 -15.03
CA VAL A 48 -6.31 13.76 -16.00
C VAL A 48 -6.75 13.22 -17.35
N CYS A 49 -7.60 13.97 -18.04
CA CYS A 49 -8.02 13.63 -19.38
C CYS A 49 -6.90 13.89 -20.37
N THR A 50 -6.42 12.84 -21.01
CA THR A 50 -5.40 12.89 -22.08
C THR A 50 -5.95 12.29 -23.36
N GLN A 51 -5.34 12.62 -24.49
CA GLN A 51 -5.64 11.97 -25.77
C GLN A 51 -5.29 10.49 -25.68
N ASP A 52 -6.13 9.60 -26.22
CA ASP A 52 -5.86 8.18 -26.28
C ASP A 52 -4.67 7.95 -27.23
N PRO A 53 -3.57 7.34 -26.78
CA PRO A 53 -2.42 7.07 -27.64
C PRO A 53 -2.71 6.09 -28.78
N LYS A 54 -3.83 5.35 -28.71
CA LYS A 54 -4.28 4.41 -29.74
C LYS A 54 -5.25 4.99 -30.74
N ASP A 55 -5.96 6.04 -30.35
CA ASP A 55 -6.95 6.72 -31.18
C ASP A 55 -6.99 8.19 -30.85
N SER A 56 -6.35 9.01 -31.67
CA SER A 56 -6.25 10.47 -31.49
C SER A 56 -7.57 11.21 -31.51
N SER A 57 -8.68 10.59 -31.97
CA SER A 57 -10.02 11.16 -31.93
C SER A 57 -10.70 11.00 -30.56
N ASN A 58 -10.13 10.15 -29.69
CA ASN A 58 -10.68 9.83 -28.37
C ASN A 58 -9.83 10.41 -27.24
N PHE A 59 -10.48 10.61 -26.10
CA PHE A 59 -9.86 11.04 -24.85
C PHE A 59 -10.15 10.03 -23.76
N ILE A 60 -9.14 9.77 -22.91
CA ILE A 60 -9.19 8.81 -21.82
C ILE A 60 -8.72 9.43 -20.50
N TRP A 61 -9.19 8.89 -19.40
CA TRP A 61 -8.67 9.20 -18.08
C TRP A 61 -7.34 8.50 -17.85
N THR A 62 -6.29 9.26 -17.66
CA THR A 62 -4.94 8.77 -17.36
C THR A 62 -4.62 9.05 -15.89
N PHE A 63 -4.15 8.03 -15.18
CA PHE A 63 -3.74 8.19 -13.79
C PHE A 63 -2.57 9.17 -13.68
N LYS A 64 -2.72 10.18 -12.82
CA LYS A 64 -1.72 11.22 -12.60
C LYS A 64 -0.91 10.97 -11.33
N GLU A 65 -1.57 10.84 -10.19
CA GLU A 65 -0.93 10.71 -8.88
C GLU A 65 -1.90 10.21 -7.81
N PRO A 66 -1.43 9.52 -6.74
CA PRO A 66 -2.17 9.36 -5.52
C PRO A 66 -1.99 10.59 -4.62
N ARG A 67 -3.00 10.91 -3.82
CA ARG A 67 -2.89 11.81 -2.67
C ARG A 67 -3.67 11.21 -1.53
N ALA A 68 -2.98 10.78 -0.46
CA ALA A 68 -3.64 10.16 0.68
C ALA A 68 -2.94 10.49 1.99
N ASP A 69 -3.75 10.64 3.02
CA ASP A 69 -3.31 10.64 4.40
C ASP A 69 -3.25 9.21 4.92
N LEU A 70 -2.31 8.96 5.83
CA LEU A 70 -2.08 7.68 6.48
C LEU A 70 -2.47 7.78 7.95
N TYR A 71 -3.19 6.79 8.42
CA TYR A 71 -3.75 6.77 9.76
C TYR A 71 -3.33 5.51 10.53
N ALA A 72 -3.25 5.63 11.86
CA ALA A 72 -2.82 4.54 12.73
C ALA A 72 -3.79 3.35 12.72
N ASP A 73 -5.08 3.63 12.51
CA ASP A 73 -6.15 2.62 12.53
C ASP A 73 -7.29 2.95 11.57
N SER A 74 -8.25 2.05 11.44
CA SER A 74 -9.42 2.17 10.56
C SER A 74 -10.46 3.20 10.99
N SER A 75 -10.30 3.85 12.15
CA SER A 75 -11.15 4.97 12.56
C SER A 75 -10.80 6.27 11.85
N TYR A 76 -9.57 6.34 11.27
CA TYR A 76 -9.02 7.51 10.56
C TYR A 76 -8.99 8.79 11.41
N HIS A 77 -8.67 8.67 12.70
CA HIS A 77 -8.56 9.84 13.58
C HIS A 77 -7.12 10.29 13.77
N GLN A 78 -6.19 9.35 13.95
CA GLN A 78 -4.79 9.66 14.22
C GLN A 78 -3.98 9.63 12.93
N LEU A 79 -3.64 10.83 12.41
CA LEU A 79 -2.74 10.99 11.26
C LEU A 79 -1.31 10.57 11.65
N VAL A 80 -0.70 9.68 10.85
CA VAL A 80 0.65 9.16 11.06
C VAL A 80 1.57 9.34 9.86
N GLY A 81 1.06 9.88 8.74
CA GLY A 81 1.87 10.11 7.54
C GLY A 81 1.04 10.45 6.32
N ARG A 82 1.68 10.38 5.16
CA ARG A 82 1.06 10.65 3.85
C ARG A 82 1.63 9.77 2.75
N HIS A 83 0.87 9.60 1.68
CA HIS A 83 1.27 8.87 0.46
C HIS A 83 1.04 9.75 -0.77
N TYR A 84 2.07 9.89 -1.59
CA TYR A 84 2.10 10.76 -2.76
C TYR A 84 3.13 10.27 -3.79
N PHE A 85 3.24 10.95 -4.95
CA PHE A 85 4.38 10.79 -5.86
C PHE A 85 5.45 11.84 -5.56
N ASP A 86 6.71 11.39 -5.40
CA ASP A 86 7.86 12.29 -5.30
C ASP A 86 8.13 13.05 -6.62
N ALA A 87 9.16 13.89 -6.63
CA ALA A 87 9.54 14.67 -7.81
C ALA A 87 9.93 13.79 -9.02
N SER A 88 10.39 12.57 -8.78
CA SER A 88 10.70 11.56 -9.80
C SER A 88 9.50 10.69 -10.17
N ARG A 89 8.30 11.00 -9.64
CA ARG A 89 7.04 10.28 -9.82
C ARG A 89 7.05 8.84 -9.28
N ASN A 90 7.87 8.57 -8.27
CA ASN A 90 7.81 7.31 -7.54
C ASN A 90 6.74 7.37 -6.45
N PRO A 91 5.96 6.31 -6.26
CA PRO A 91 5.13 6.16 -5.06
C PRO A 91 5.97 6.30 -3.80
N THR A 92 5.61 7.24 -2.94
CA THR A 92 6.36 7.58 -1.73
C THR A 92 5.42 7.63 -0.54
N TRP A 93 5.87 7.08 0.57
CA TRP A 93 5.24 7.17 1.88
C TRP A 93 6.17 7.91 2.82
N GLU A 94 5.62 8.82 3.59
CA GLU A 94 6.34 9.64 4.57
C GLU A 94 5.57 9.65 5.87
N THR A 95 6.24 9.35 6.96
CA THR A 95 5.68 9.29 8.30
C THR A 95 5.88 10.61 9.04
N THR A 96 5.13 10.80 10.13
CA THR A 96 5.26 11.98 11.00
C THR A 96 6.58 12.03 11.74
N ASP A 97 7.35 10.92 11.82
CA ASP A 97 8.72 10.89 12.36
C ASP A 97 9.79 11.41 11.37
N GLY A 98 9.36 11.77 10.14
CA GLY A 98 10.23 12.29 9.08
C GLY A 98 10.90 11.22 8.22
N SER A 99 10.72 9.93 8.54
CA SER A 99 11.22 8.87 7.66
C SER A 99 10.32 8.69 6.43
N LYS A 100 10.93 8.29 5.32
CA LYS A 100 10.20 8.04 4.07
C LYS A 100 10.80 6.89 3.28
N VAL A 101 9.97 6.28 2.44
CA VAL A 101 10.34 5.25 1.47
C VAL A 101 9.67 5.51 0.14
N SER A 102 10.45 5.46 -0.94
CA SER A 102 9.95 5.42 -2.32
C SER A 102 10.08 4.01 -2.86
N ALA A 103 9.16 3.59 -3.74
CA ALA A 103 9.12 2.22 -4.22
C ALA A 103 8.68 2.13 -5.69
N THR A 104 8.93 0.99 -6.31
CA THR A 104 8.42 0.61 -7.61
C THR A 104 7.51 -0.61 -7.52
N LYS A 105 6.51 -0.68 -8.38
CA LYS A 105 5.60 -1.82 -8.45
C LYS A 105 6.32 -3.04 -9.01
N VAL A 106 6.26 -4.17 -8.27
CA VAL A 106 6.79 -5.48 -8.70
C VAL A 106 5.65 -6.32 -9.27
N GLN A 107 4.53 -6.44 -8.53
CA GLN A 107 3.40 -7.29 -8.90
C GLN A 107 2.08 -6.61 -8.55
N GLN A 108 1.01 -7.08 -9.18
CA GLN A 108 -0.34 -6.67 -8.85
C GLN A 108 -1.33 -7.83 -8.94
N ALA A 109 -2.42 -7.70 -8.19
CA ALA A 109 -3.60 -8.56 -8.28
C ALA A 109 -4.86 -7.69 -8.32
N ASN A 110 -5.93 -8.19 -8.92
CA ASN A 110 -7.20 -7.49 -8.87
C ASN A 110 -7.72 -7.47 -7.43
N ALA A 111 -8.30 -6.35 -7.04
CA ALA A 111 -9.09 -6.29 -5.82
C ALA A 111 -10.37 -7.13 -5.97
N PRO A 112 -10.94 -7.67 -4.87
CA PRO A 112 -12.23 -8.33 -4.91
C PRO A 112 -13.36 -7.44 -5.44
N ASP A 113 -13.35 -6.16 -5.06
CA ASP A 113 -14.25 -5.15 -5.62
C ASP A 113 -13.70 -4.63 -6.96
N SER A 114 -14.49 -4.76 -8.02
CA SER A 114 -14.13 -4.31 -9.37
C SER A 114 -13.97 -2.78 -9.49
N ALA A 115 -14.58 -1.99 -8.61
CA ALA A 115 -14.43 -0.54 -8.55
C ALA A 115 -13.18 -0.09 -7.79
N ALA A 116 -12.52 -1.00 -7.08
CA ALA A 116 -11.31 -0.69 -6.32
C ALA A 116 -10.05 -0.77 -7.18
N ILE A 117 -9.08 0.06 -6.83
CA ILE A 117 -7.73 0.00 -7.43
C ILE A 117 -7.05 -1.34 -7.08
N PRO A 118 -6.15 -1.87 -7.93
CA PRO A 118 -5.51 -3.17 -7.72
C PRO A 118 -4.73 -3.24 -6.40
N TRP A 119 -4.63 -4.45 -5.85
CA TRP A 119 -3.68 -4.78 -4.81
C TRP A 119 -2.28 -4.86 -5.39
N LEU A 120 -1.27 -4.43 -4.64
CA LEU A 120 0.10 -4.32 -5.13
C LEU A 120 1.11 -4.93 -4.18
N LEU A 121 2.17 -5.48 -4.76
CA LEU A 121 3.46 -5.65 -4.12
C LEU A 121 4.44 -4.67 -4.76
N LEU A 122 5.12 -3.87 -3.93
CA LEU A 122 6.14 -2.91 -4.34
C LEU A 122 7.47 -3.24 -3.63
N HIS A 123 8.57 -2.91 -4.29
CA HIS A 123 9.93 -2.99 -3.75
C HIS A 123 10.48 -1.58 -3.54
N ALA A 124 11.05 -1.32 -2.38
CA ALA A 124 11.67 -0.03 -2.06
C ALA A 124 12.83 0.26 -3.02
N THR A 125 12.90 1.49 -3.50
CA THR A 125 13.96 1.98 -4.38
C THR A 125 14.87 3.00 -3.69
N GLY A 126 14.43 3.51 -2.53
CA GLY A 126 15.20 4.43 -1.71
C GLY A 126 14.44 4.79 -0.45
N THR A 127 15.18 5.10 0.60
CA THR A 127 14.68 5.60 1.87
C THR A 127 15.30 6.96 2.20
N GLY A 128 14.63 7.75 3.02
CA GLY A 128 15.13 9.05 3.48
C GLY A 128 14.68 9.34 4.91
N GLY A 129 15.43 10.17 5.62
CA GLY A 129 15.23 10.41 7.04
C GLY A 129 15.61 9.19 7.89
N THR A 130 15.36 9.29 9.19
CA THR A 130 15.57 8.19 10.15
C THR A 130 14.28 7.95 10.91
N GLY A 131 13.83 6.70 10.99
CA GLY A 131 12.61 6.34 11.69
C GLY A 131 11.97 5.05 11.16
N THR A 132 10.66 4.96 11.29
CA THR A 132 9.85 3.75 11.06
C THR A 132 10.06 3.13 9.68
N LEU A 133 10.20 3.94 8.62
CA LEU A 133 10.32 3.46 7.24
C LEU A 133 11.75 3.21 6.77
N THR A 134 12.78 3.57 7.57
CA THR A 134 14.18 3.39 7.17
C THR A 134 14.54 1.95 6.76
N PRO A 135 14.09 0.88 7.47
CA PRO A 135 14.41 -0.50 7.11
C PRO A 135 13.43 -1.12 6.09
N ALA A 136 12.50 -0.35 5.50
CA ALA A 136 11.49 -0.90 4.60
C ALA A 136 12.09 -1.37 3.28
N ILE A 137 11.77 -2.61 2.88
CA ILE A 137 12.18 -3.22 1.61
C ILE A 137 10.98 -3.56 0.74
N PHE A 138 9.91 -4.07 1.32
CA PHE A 138 8.68 -4.35 0.60
C PHE A 138 7.52 -3.53 1.16
N ILE A 139 6.66 -3.07 0.25
CA ILE A 139 5.40 -2.43 0.59
C ILE A 139 4.28 -3.22 -0.08
N GLN A 140 3.25 -3.56 0.69
CA GLN A 140 2.08 -4.24 0.17
C GLN A 140 0.86 -3.33 0.34
N ARG A 141 0.13 -3.07 -0.76
CA ARG A 141 -1.17 -2.40 -0.73
C ARG A 141 -2.27 -3.42 -0.94
N ILE A 142 -3.14 -3.59 0.02
CA ILE A 142 -4.28 -4.51 -0.02
C ILE A 142 -5.55 -3.86 0.53
N ARG A 143 -6.66 -4.59 0.51
CA ARG A 143 -7.97 -4.18 1.04
C ARG A 143 -8.38 -2.80 0.54
N THR A 144 -8.15 -2.57 -0.74
CA THR A 144 -8.52 -1.33 -1.41
C THR A 144 -10.02 -1.24 -1.62
N ASN A 145 -10.57 -0.03 -1.49
CA ASN A 145 -11.94 0.30 -1.84
C ASN A 145 -11.96 1.56 -2.69
N GLY A 146 -12.70 1.57 -3.80
CA GLY A 146 -12.77 2.70 -4.73
C GLY A 146 -11.46 3.00 -5.47
N GLY A 147 -11.32 4.22 -5.93
CA GLY A 147 -10.11 4.75 -6.57
C GLY A 147 -10.00 4.50 -8.07
N LYS A 148 -10.76 3.57 -8.67
CA LYS A 148 -10.81 3.45 -10.13
C LYS A 148 -11.66 4.53 -10.75
N VAL A 149 -11.21 5.03 -11.88
CA VAL A 149 -12.01 5.93 -12.69
C VAL A 149 -13.28 5.21 -13.16
N PRO A 150 -14.48 5.85 -13.06
CA PRO A 150 -15.72 5.23 -13.51
C PRO A 150 -15.68 4.91 -15.01
N ALA A 151 -16.08 3.69 -15.37
CA ALA A 151 -16.13 3.25 -16.77
C ALA A 151 -17.17 4.05 -17.62
N LYS A 152 -18.17 4.62 -16.96
CA LYS A 152 -19.21 5.48 -17.54
C LYS A 152 -19.11 6.88 -16.98
N GLY A 153 -18.26 7.70 -17.52
CA GLY A 153 -18.19 9.12 -17.16
C GLY A 153 -18.00 9.91 -18.42
N GLY A 154 -19.00 10.23 -19.19
CA GLY A 154 -19.01 11.11 -20.34
C GLY A 154 -17.71 11.18 -21.16
N ARG A 155 -17.71 11.79 -22.34
CA ARG A 155 -16.43 12.07 -23.00
C ARG A 155 -15.70 13.16 -22.20
N PRO A 156 -14.55 12.86 -21.55
CA PRO A 156 -13.83 13.88 -20.81
C PRO A 156 -13.25 14.91 -21.78
N ASN A 157 -13.14 16.16 -21.34
CA ASN A 157 -12.48 17.20 -22.11
C ASN A 157 -10.97 17.19 -21.82
N LYS A 158 -10.17 17.46 -22.84
CA LYS A 158 -8.70 17.53 -22.71
C LYS A 158 -8.30 18.44 -21.56
N GLY A 159 -7.43 17.94 -20.67
CA GLY A 159 -6.93 18.68 -19.50
C GLY A 159 -7.87 18.67 -18.28
N GLN A 160 -9.11 18.17 -18.40
CA GLN A 160 -9.99 18.00 -17.26
C GLN A 160 -9.35 17.05 -16.24
N SER A 161 -9.48 17.33 -14.95
CA SER A 161 -9.01 16.48 -13.85
C SER A 161 -10.17 16.03 -12.99
N ILE A 162 -10.10 14.79 -12.50
CA ILE A 162 -11.03 14.26 -11.50
C ILE A 162 -10.26 13.59 -10.37
N GLU A 163 -10.86 13.61 -9.19
CA GLU A 163 -10.39 12.95 -8.00
C GLU A 163 -11.36 11.84 -7.62
N VAL A 164 -10.85 10.60 -7.56
CA VAL A 164 -11.66 9.43 -7.21
C VAL A 164 -11.24 8.96 -5.84
N ALA A 165 -12.15 9.07 -4.88
CA ALA A 165 -11.88 8.67 -3.50
C ALA A 165 -11.50 7.19 -3.39
N TYR A 166 -10.56 6.88 -2.50
CA TYR A 166 -10.19 5.51 -2.18
C TYR A 166 -9.75 5.35 -0.73
N THR A 167 -9.81 4.11 -0.26
CA THR A 167 -9.12 3.67 0.95
C THR A 167 -8.26 2.45 0.63
N ALA A 168 -7.25 2.21 1.44
CA ALA A 168 -6.36 1.06 1.32
C ALA A 168 -5.70 0.76 2.67
N GLU A 169 -5.15 -0.44 2.81
CA GLU A 169 -4.19 -0.75 3.86
C GLU A 169 -2.81 -0.92 3.25
N TYR A 170 -1.79 -0.35 3.92
CA TYR A 170 -0.39 -0.50 3.56
C TYR A 170 0.36 -1.24 4.66
N PHE A 171 1.10 -2.26 4.26
CA PHE A 171 1.96 -3.06 5.11
C PHE A 171 3.39 -2.89 4.63
N PHE A 172 4.31 -2.54 5.54
CA PHE A 172 5.72 -2.32 5.26
C PHE A 172 6.55 -3.40 5.92
N TYR A 173 7.51 -3.92 5.19
CA TYR A 173 8.31 -5.06 5.62
C TYR A 173 9.80 -4.78 5.44
N SER A 174 10.60 -5.25 6.41
CA SER A 174 12.06 -5.37 6.32
C SER A 174 12.48 -6.82 6.06
N GLU A 175 13.75 -7.05 5.83
CA GLU A 175 14.35 -8.37 6.03
C GLU A 175 14.30 -8.77 7.51
N LYS A 176 14.35 -10.08 7.76
CA LYS A 176 14.49 -10.63 9.13
C LYS A 176 15.90 -10.45 9.63
#